data_b1d385996b78256071b11c314f9f6d67
#
_entry.id   b1d385996b78256071b11c314f9f6d67
#
_cell.length_a   1.000
_cell.length_b   1.000
_cell.length_c   1.000
_cell.angle_alpha   90.00
_cell.angle_beta   90.00
_cell.angle_gamma   90.00
#
_symmetry.space_group_name_H-M   'P 1'
#
loop_
_entity.id
_entity.type
_entity.pdbx_description
1 polymer ?
#
loop_
_entity_poly.entity_id
_entity_poly.type
_entity_poly.pdbx_seq_one_letter_code
_entity_poly.pdbx_strand_id
1 'polypeptide(L)'
;MVSPIDEILADVRAGTMVALVDDRDGGEGVLCLAGERVTPEAINFMATHARGLISVALTEGRMRRLGIPLLGNPLAPNRQPAFGASIEARTGVTTGISASDRARTIRVTVADGAGPDDLAMPGHVFPIQVQRGGVLS
;
A
#
# COMPACT_ATOMS: atom_id res chain seq x y z
N MET A 1 -0.03 4.84 -25.09
CA MET A 1 0.03 3.38 -25.37
C MET A 1 0.06 2.68 -24.03
N VAL A 2 -0.84 1.74 -23.75
CA VAL A 2 -0.89 0.99 -22.50
C VAL A 2 -0.08 -0.29 -22.71
N SER A 3 0.78 -0.63 -21.74
CA SER A 3 1.59 -1.86 -21.81
C SER A 3 0.73 -3.12 -21.59
N PRO A 4 1.07 -4.24 -22.23
CA PRO A 4 0.41 -5.52 -21.97
C PRO A 4 0.53 -5.95 -20.51
N ILE A 5 -0.50 -6.60 -19.99
CA ILE A 5 -0.55 -7.00 -18.57
C ILE A 5 0.62 -7.91 -18.15
N ASP A 6 1.07 -8.78 -19.06
CA ASP A 6 2.18 -9.69 -18.76
C ASP A 6 3.50 -8.94 -18.54
N GLU A 7 3.73 -7.85 -19.30
CA GLU A 7 4.90 -6.97 -19.10
C GLU A 7 4.81 -6.26 -17.74
N ILE A 8 3.63 -5.71 -17.40
CA ILE A 8 3.40 -5.06 -16.11
C ILE A 8 3.64 -6.04 -14.95
N LEU A 9 3.15 -7.28 -15.06
CA LEU A 9 3.38 -8.29 -14.03
C LEU A 9 4.87 -8.68 -13.91
N ALA A 10 5.59 -8.73 -15.03
CA ALA A 10 7.03 -8.98 -15.03
C ALA A 10 7.78 -7.83 -14.34
N ASP A 11 7.43 -6.59 -14.66
CA ASP A 11 8.01 -5.38 -14.06
C ASP A 11 7.79 -5.34 -12.54
N VAL A 12 6.56 -5.58 -12.09
CA VAL A 12 6.24 -5.62 -10.65
C VAL A 12 7.04 -6.69 -9.93
N ARG A 13 7.17 -7.90 -10.51
CA ARG A 13 7.99 -8.99 -9.93
C ARG A 13 9.47 -8.63 -9.88
N ALA A 14 9.96 -7.91 -10.89
CA ALA A 14 11.34 -7.42 -10.93
C ALA A 14 11.59 -6.27 -9.93
N GLY A 15 10.54 -5.70 -9.34
CA GLY A 15 10.64 -4.55 -8.44
C GLY A 15 10.70 -3.22 -9.17
N THR A 16 10.25 -3.18 -10.42
CA THR A 16 10.07 -1.95 -11.20
C THR A 16 8.77 -1.28 -10.78
N MET A 17 8.82 0.03 -10.59
CA MET A 17 7.63 0.85 -10.33
C MET A 17 6.82 0.99 -11.60
N VAL A 18 5.51 0.81 -11.48
CA VAL A 18 4.56 0.95 -12.60
C VAL A 18 3.52 2.03 -12.29
N ALA A 19 2.95 2.63 -13.34
CA ALA A 19 1.83 3.53 -13.23
C ALA A 19 0.55 2.81 -13.69
N LEU A 20 -0.44 2.75 -12.81
CA LEU A 20 -1.79 2.30 -13.15
C LEU A 20 -2.63 3.53 -13.43
N VAL A 21 -3.31 3.56 -14.57
CA VAL A 21 -4.14 4.69 -14.99
C VAL A 21 -5.56 4.20 -15.22
N ASP A 22 -6.53 4.84 -14.58
CA ASP A 22 -7.94 4.67 -14.91
C ASP A 22 -8.29 5.67 -16.03
N ASP A 23 -8.66 5.19 -17.19
CA ASP A 23 -9.04 6.01 -18.34
C ASP A 23 -10.51 6.46 -18.32
N ARG A 24 -11.25 6.06 -17.27
CA ARG A 24 -12.61 6.52 -16.99
C ARG A 24 -12.57 7.81 -16.18
N ASP A 25 -13.46 8.73 -16.47
CA ASP A 25 -13.75 9.92 -15.66
C ASP A 25 -12.55 10.81 -15.24
N GLY A 26 -11.67 11.14 -16.17
CA GLY A 26 -10.64 12.17 -15.95
C GLY A 26 -9.24 11.66 -15.62
N GLY A 27 -9.03 10.35 -15.65
CA GLY A 27 -7.69 9.79 -15.72
C GLY A 27 -6.87 9.90 -14.44
N GLU A 28 -7.38 9.39 -13.32
CA GLU A 28 -6.55 9.25 -12.13
C GLU A 28 -5.48 8.17 -12.35
N GLY A 29 -4.25 8.47 -11.90
CA GLY A 29 -3.12 7.55 -11.96
C GLY A 29 -2.53 7.30 -10.57
N VAL A 30 -2.09 6.07 -10.34
CA VAL A 30 -1.37 5.70 -9.11
C VAL A 30 -0.05 5.05 -9.45
N LEU A 31 0.99 5.38 -8.70
CA LEU A 31 2.26 4.67 -8.77
C LEU A 31 2.23 3.44 -7.87
N CYS A 32 2.61 2.30 -8.42
CA CYS A 32 2.60 1.02 -7.71
C CYS A 32 3.98 0.37 -7.73
N LEU A 33 4.34 -0.23 -6.61
CA LEU A 33 5.56 -1.01 -6.44
C LEU A 33 5.28 -2.19 -5.51
N ALA A 34 5.89 -3.34 -5.76
CA ALA A 34 5.80 -4.46 -4.84
C ALA A 34 6.36 -4.07 -3.45
N GLY A 35 5.56 -4.26 -2.40
CA GLY A 35 5.93 -3.84 -1.03
C GLY A 35 7.22 -4.47 -0.52
N GLU A 36 7.54 -5.69 -0.95
CA GLU A 36 8.79 -6.40 -0.65
C GLU A 36 10.02 -5.73 -1.29
N ARG A 37 9.82 -4.93 -2.34
CA ARG A 37 10.87 -4.23 -3.09
C ARG A 37 10.96 -2.74 -2.75
N VAL A 38 10.17 -2.27 -1.79
CA VAL A 38 10.13 -0.85 -1.45
C VAL A 38 11.47 -0.38 -0.87
N THR A 39 11.90 0.79 -1.32
CA THR A 39 13.09 1.50 -0.83
C THR A 39 12.74 2.92 -0.41
N PRO A 40 13.58 3.59 0.41
CA PRO A 40 13.39 5.00 0.73
C PRO A 40 13.33 5.89 -0.52
N GLU A 41 14.14 5.60 -1.53
CA GLU A 41 14.18 6.35 -2.80
C GLU A 41 12.86 6.20 -3.56
N ALA A 42 12.27 4.99 -3.58
CA ALA A 42 10.97 4.75 -4.20
C ALA A 42 9.86 5.52 -3.49
N ILE A 43 9.84 5.53 -2.15
CA ILE A 43 8.88 6.30 -1.36
C ILE A 43 9.04 7.80 -1.62
N ASN A 44 10.30 8.29 -1.65
CA ASN A 44 10.57 9.70 -1.95
C ASN A 44 10.11 10.08 -3.36
N PHE A 45 10.33 9.21 -4.33
CA PHE A 45 9.84 9.41 -5.71
C PHE A 45 8.32 9.51 -5.76
N MET A 46 7.61 8.55 -5.13
CA MET A 46 6.16 8.56 -5.06
C MET A 46 5.63 9.85 -4.40
N ALA A 47 6.19 10.24 -3.26
CA ALA A 47 5.78 11.44 -2.54
C ALA A 47 6.03 12.73 -3.32
N THR A 48 7.13 12.79 -4.07
CA THR A 48 7.51 13.97 -4.86
C THR A 48 6.65 14.11 -6.11
N HIS A 49 6.41 13.03 -6.83
CA HIS A 49 5.81 13.07 -8.17
C HIS A 49 4.32 12.73 -8.18
N ALA A 50 3.87 11.76 -7.38
CA ALA A 50 2.46 11.41 -7.29
C ALA A 50 1.70 12.22 -6.23
N ARG A 51 2.37 12.68 -5.17
CA ARG A 51 1.85 13.59 -4.12
C ARG A 51 0.66 13.06 -3.30
N GLY A 52 0.24 11.84 -3.53
CA GLY A 52 -0.86 11.21 -2.80
C GLY A 52 -0.43 10.61 -1.46
N LEU A 53 -1.35 9.89 -0.84
CA LEU A 53 -1.06 9.12 0.37
C LEU A 53 -0.19 7.90 0.02
N ILE A 54 0.85 7.67 0.82
CA ILE A 54 1.60 6.42 0.75
C ILE A 54 0.76 5.33 1.40
N SER A 55 0.28 4.42 0.56
CA SER A 55 -0.63 3.35 0.96
C SER A 55 -0.02 1.97 0.73
N VAL A 56 -0.49 0.97 1.46
CA VAL A 56 -0.14 -0.43 1.25
C VAL A 56 -1.40 -1.26 1.04
N ALA A 57 -1.49 -1.94 -0.11
CA ALA A 57 -2.62 -2.80 -0.45
C ALA A 57 -2.46 -4.16 0.23
N LEU A 58 -3.42 -4.56 1.06
CA LEU A 58 -3.40 -5.77 1.86
C LEU A 58 -4.69 -6.57 1.68
N THR A 59 -4.58 -7.90 1.71
CA THR A 59 -5.76 -8.76 1.76
C THR A 59 -6.47 -8.64 3.12
N GLU A 60 -7.75 -8.95 3.16
CA GLU A 60 -8.53 -9.02 4.40
C GLU A 60 -7.85 -9.91 5.45
N GLY A 61 -7.36 -11.08 5.03
CA GLY A 61 -6.66 -12.02 5.91
C GLY A 61 -5.37 -11.43 6.49
N ARG A 62 -4.64 -10.66 5.67
CA ARG A 62 -3.42 -9.97 6.12
C ARG A 62 -3.73 -8.87 7.12
N MET A 63 -4.72 -8.02 6.85
CA MET A 63 -5.14 -6.97 7.78
C MET A 63 -5.58 -7.53 9.12
N ARG A 64 -6.37 -8.61 9.10
CA ARG A 64 -6.81 -9.32 10.32
C ARG A 64 -5.63 -9.89 11.11
N ARG A 65 -4.68 -10.54 10.44
CA ARG A 65 -3.47 -11.09 11.07
C ARG A 65 -2.62 -10.01 11.73
N LEU A 66 -2.53 -8.82 11.14
CA LEU A 66 -1.80 -7.67 11.66
C LEU A 66 -2.59 -6.86 12.69
N GLY A 67 -3.84 -7.20 12.95
CA GLY A 67 -4.68 -6.48 13.88
C GLY A 67 -5.08 -5.08 13.40
N ILE A 68 -5.09 -4.84 12.08
CA ILE A 68 -5.42 -3.53 11.51
C ILE A 68 -6.94 -3.43 11.32
N PRO A 69 -7.63 -2.57 12.09
CA PRO A 69 -9.06 -2.36 11.93
C PRO A 69 -9.36 -1.53 10.68
N LEU A 70 -10.49 -1.82 10.02
CA LEU A 70 -11.01 -0.95 8.96
C LEU A 70 -11.56 0.35 9.56
N LEU A 71 -11.31 1.45 8.84
CA LEU A 71 -11.92 2.75 9.11
C LEU A 71 -13.22 2.87 8.29
N GLY A 72 -14.23 3.50 8.86
CA GLY A 72 -15.48 3.83 8.18
C GLY A 72 -16.68 3.03 8.65
N ASN A 73 -17.83 3.35 8.06
CA ASN A 73 -19.10 2.71 8.39
C ASN A 73 -19.24 1.41 7.61
N PRO A 74 -19.28 0.23 8.26
CA PRO A 74 -19.45 -1.05 7.57
C PRO A 74 -20.80 -1.16 6.83
N LEU A 75 -21.73 -0.23 7.08
CA LEU A 75 -23.04 -0.17 6.43
C LEU A 75 -23.10 0.85 5.27
N ALA A 76 -22.00 1.57 4.98
CA ALA A 76 -21.97 2.51 3.87
C ALA A 76 -21.92 1.76 2.52
N PRO A 77 -22.75 2.14 1.54
CA PRO A 77 -22.70 1.51 0.22
C PRO A 77 -21.36 1.75 -0.46
N ASN A 78 -20.76 0.67 -0.86
CA ASN A 78 -19.40 0.48 -1.39
C ASN A 78 -19.08 1.29 -2.63
N ARG A 79 -18.39 2.42 -2.47
CA ARG A 79 -17.63 3.02 -3.57
C ARG A 79 -16.33 3.70 -3.13
N GLN A 80 -15.93 3.56 -1.87
CA GLN A 80 -14.68 4.12 -1.38
C GLN A 80 -13.67 3.01 -1.08
N PRO A 81 -12.38 3.25 -1.28
CA PRO A 81 -11.35 2.33 -0.82
C PRO A 81 -11.56 2.00 0.66
N ALA A 82 -11.51 0.72 1.02
CA ALA A 82 -11.64 0.28 2.40
C ALA A 82 -10.32 0.54 3.14
N PHE A 83 -10.12 1.75 3.64
CA PHE A 83 -8.95 2.11 4.41
C PHE A 83 -8.94 1.45 5.79
N GLY A 84 -7.78 0.95 6.19
CA GLY A 84 -7.49 0.57 7.57
C GLY A 84 -6.94 1.74 8.40
N ALA A 85 -6.85 1.56 9.71
CA ALA A 85 -6.11 2.48 10.58
C ALA A 85 -4.69 2.62 10.06
N SER A 86 -4.18 3.86 10.04
CA SER A 86 -2.81 4.12 9.60
C SER A 86 -1.79 3.45 10.54
N ILE A 87 -0.71 2.99 9.96
CA ILE A 87 0.26 2.14 10.65
C ILE A 87 1.67 2.72 10.60
N GLU A 88 2.47 2.22 11.53
CA GLU A 88 3.89 2.50 11.64
C GLU A 88 4.62 1.25 12.13
N ALA A 89 5.86 1.02 11.69
CA ALA A 89 6.67 -0.03 12.30
C ALA A 89 6.93 0.32 13.77
N ARG A 90 6.72 -0.64 14.68
CA ARG A 90 6.90 -0.41 16.12
C ARG A 90 8.34 -0.07 16.49
N THR A 91 9.30 -0.52 15.70
CA THR A 91 10.73 -0.33 15.99
C THR A 91 11.52 0.05 14.73
N GLY A 92 12.64 0.75 14.94
CA GLY A 92 13.56 1.12 13.85
C GLY A 92 13.06 2.25 12.97
N VAL A 93 12.15 3.06 13.49
CA VAL A 93 11.68 4.33 12.90
C VAL A 93 11.98 5.48 13.85
N THR A 94 12.01 6.69 13.33
CA THR A 94 12.13 7.93 14.10
C THR A 94 10.79 8.58 14.32
N THR A 95 10.38 9.48 13.43
CA THR A 95 9.05 10.12 13.48
C THR A 95 7.99 9.37 12.66
N GLY A 96 8.38 8.34 11.92
CA GLY A 96 7.50 7.55 11.05
C GLY A 96 7.22 8.16 9.69
N ILE A 97 7.38 9.47 9.54
CA ILE A 97 6.98 10.18 8.31
C ILE A 97 8.09 10.21 7.25
N SER A 98 9.35 10.00 7.60
CA SER A 98 10.43 10.00 6.62
C SER A 98 10.24 8.92 5.55
N ALA A 99 10.87 9.10 4.38
CA ALA A 99 10.82 8.09 3.33
C ALA A 99 11.41 6.75 3.82
N SER A 100 12.45 6.79 4.63
CA SER A 100 13.07 5.60 5.23
C SER A 100 12.14 4.91 6.23
N ASP A 101 11.47 5.68 7.09
CA ASP A 101 10.54 5.15 8.07
C ASP A 101 9.32 4.48 7.41
N ARG A 102 8.75 5.14 6.40
CA ARG A 102 7.62 4.57 5.65
C ARG A 102 8.02 3.34 4.85
N ALA A 103 9.19 3.34 4.21
CA ALA A 103 9.71 2.15 3.54
C ALA A 103 9.92 0.99 4.53
N ARG A 104 10.45 1.27 5.73
CA ARG A 104 10.57 0.27 6.79
C ARG A 104 9.20 -0.26 7.22
N THR A 105 8.24 0.62 7.45
CA THR A 105 6.87 0.25 7.83
C THR A 105 6.25 -0.70 6.82
N ILE A 106 6.35 -0.39 5.52
CA ILE A 106 5.82 -1.24 4.46
C ILE A 106 6.53 -2.61 4.47
N ARG A 107 7.86 -2.65 4.54
CA ARG A 107 8.61 -3.93 4.59
C ARG A 107 8.20 -4.79 5.77
N VAL A 108 8.05 -4.20 6.95
CA VAL A 108 7.55 -4.92 8.14
C VAL A 108 6.14 -5.44 7.88
N THR A 109 5.25 -4.61 7.34
CA THR A 109 3.86 -4.96 7.07
C THR A 109 3.72 -6.14 6.10
N VAL A 110 4.60 -6.26 5.11
CA VAL A 110 4.52 -7.35 4.10
C VAL A 110 5.36 -8.58 4.46
N ALA A 111 6.18 -8.53 5.48
CA ALA A 111 7.01 -9.66 5.92
C ALA A 111 6.16 -10.86 6.38
N ASP A 112 6.50 -12.09 5.98
CA ASP A 112 5.69 -13.29 6.23
C ASP A 112 5.41 -13.54 7.70
N GLY A 113 6.37 -13.29 8.59
CA GLY A 113 6.27 -13.48 10.03
C GLY A 113 5.57 -12.37 10.79
N ALA A 114 5.22 -11.25 10.14
CA ALA A 114 4.69 -10.07 10.83
C ALA A 114 3.35 -10.32 11.55
N GLY A 115 3.22 -9.73 12.72
CA GLY A 115 2.04 -9.78 13.58
C GLY A 115 1.67 -8.40 14.15
N PRO A 116 0.66 -8.35 15.04
CA PRO A 116 0.19 -7.08 15.62
C PRO A 116 1.25 -6.32 16.41
N ASP A 117 2.17 -7.06 17.01
CA ASP A 117 3.22 -6.47 17.85
C ASP A 117 4.35 -5.80 17.05
N ASP A 118 4.41 -6.01 15.74
CA ASP A 118 5.39 -5.38 14.86
C ASP A 118 4.96 -3.98 14.40
N LEU A 119 3.71 -3.63 14.62
CA LEU A 119 3.11 -2.38 14.18
C LEU A 119 2.62 -1.52 15.35
N ALA A 120 2.59 -0.22 15.13
CA ALA A 120 1.93 0.77 15.98
C ALA A 120 0.85 1.50 15.16
N MET A 121 -0.19 1.97 15.83
CA MET A 121 -1.30 2.74 15.27
C MET A 121 -1.62 3.91 16.20
N PRO A 122 -1.85 5.14 15.69
CA PRO A 122 -1.79 5.50 14.27
C PRO A 122 -0.36 5.67 13.75
N GLY A 123 -0.18 5.79 12.42
CA GLY A 123 1.10 6.00 11.75
C GLY A 123 0.97 6.78 10.44
N HIS A 124 1.96 6.63 9.56
CA HIS A 124 2.09 7.42 8.33
C HIS A 124 2.01 6.59 7.03
N VAL A 125 1.68 5.32 7.12
CA VAL A 125 1.34 4.45 5.98
C VAL A 125 -0.12 4.05 6.11
N PHE A 126 -0.86 4.08 5.00
CA PHE A 126 -2.31 3.89 4.97
C PHE A 126 -2.65 2.54 4.33
N PRO A 127 -3.02 1.51 5.12
CA PRO A 127 -3.48 0.24 4.58
C PRO A 127 -4.78 0.39 3.80
N ILE A 128 -4.87 -0.29 2.65
CA ILE A 128 -6.08 -0.41 1.86
C ILE A 128 -6.42 -1.89 1.72
N GLN A 129 -7.63 -2.28 2.11
CA GLN A 129 -8.08 -3.65 1.91
C GLN A 129 -8.43 -3.87 0.45
N VAL A 130 -7.77 -4.85 -0.18
CA VAL A 130 -8.09 -5.26 -1.55
C VAL A 130 -9.33 -6.15 -1.58
N GLN A 131 -10.06 -6.13 -2.69
CA GLN A 131 -11.19 -7.01 -2.92
C GLN A 131 -10.72 -8.47 -3.07
N ARG A 132 -11.57 -9.43 -2.69
CA ARG A 132 -11.32 -10.84 -2.96
C ARG A 132 -11.25 -11.07 -4.47
N GLY A 133 -10.25 -11.87 -4.89
CA GLY A 133 -10.02 -12.14 -6.31
C GLY A 133 -9.29 -11.00 -7.06
N GLY A 134 -9.13 -9.84 -6.44
CA GLY A 134 -8.45 -8.70 -7.07
C GLY A 134 -9.12 -8.30 -8.38
N VAL A 135 -8.33 -8.06 -9.42
CA VAL A 135 -8.81 -7.66 -10.75
C VAL A 135 -9.52 -8.78 -11.52
N LEU A 136 -9.51 -9.99 -11.00
CA LEU A 136 -10.16 -11.16 -11.63
C LEU A 136 -11.53 -11.47 -11.02
N SER A 137 -12.02 -10.64 -10.11
CA SER A 137 -13.32 -10.84 -9.42
C SER A 137 -14.45 -10.04 -10.07
#